data_e88b2f1558b66dd2f3d5cd19833ed027
#
_entry.id   e88b2f1558b66dd2f3d5cd19833ed027
#
_cell.length_a   1.000
_cell.length_b   1.000
_cell.length_c   1.000
_cell.angle_alpha   90.00
_cell.angle_beta   90.00
_cell.angle_gamma   90.00
#
_symmetry.space_group_name_H-M   'P 1'
#
loop_
_entity.id
_entity.type
_entity.pdbx_description
1 polymer ?
#
loop_
_entity_poly.entity_id
_entity_poly.type
_entity_poly.pdbx_seq_one_letter_code
_entity_poly.pdbx_strand_id
1 'polypeptide(L)'
;MTALNTYRRWLARVEDDALRAELSALDEVRDADILVHVVDISHPQFEEQIEVVNRTLQEVCESKDKPMILVFNKVDAFTYVKKDDDDLTPRLRENIPLEELKQTWMAKMNDNCIFISARERINIDELKSRLYEMAKEIHMKRFPYNDFLFQKYDEEDLMQ
;
A
#
# COMPACT_ATOMS: atom_id res chain seq x y z
N MET A 1 -23.70 23.04 8.23
CA MET A 1 -22.29 23.01 8.69
C MET A 1 -21.89 21.56 8.76
N THR A 2 -20.98 21.10 7.91
CA THR A 2 -20.57 19.70 7.86
C THR A 2 -19.63 19.37 9.02
N ALA A 3 -19.69 18.12 9.53
CA ALA A 3 -18.81 17.60 10.60
C ALA A 3 -17.32 17.89 10.31
N LEU A 4 -16.94 17.90 9.04
CA LEU A 4 -15.62 18.25 8.54
C LEU A 4 -15.14 19.66 8.94
N ASN A 5 -16.03 20.65 8.87
CA ASN A 5 -15.69 22.03 9.25
C ASN A 5 -15.52 22.18 10.77
N THR A 6 -16.25 21.41 11.55
CA THR A 6 -16.11 21.39 13.00
C THR A 6 -14.80 20.73 13.42
N TYR A 7 -14.43 19.63 12.76
CA TYR A 7 -13.18 18.90 12.98
C TYR A 7 -11.96 19.76 12.62
N ARG A 8 -11.93 20.40 11.43
CA ARG A 8 -10.85 21.32 11.02
C ARG A 8 -10.69 22.50 11.97
N ARG A 9 -11.78 23.05 12.53
CA ARG A 9 -11.71 24.08 13.56
C ARG A 9 -11.13 23.59 14.87
N TRP A 10 -11.42 22.35 15.23
CA TRP A 10 -10.86 21.73 16.43
C TRP A 10 -9.35 21.47 16.23
N LEU A 11 -8.97 20.92 15.09
CA LEU A 11 -7.56 20.70 14.70
C LEU A 11 -6.70 21.97 14.79
N ALA A 12 -7.24 23.11 14.35
CA ALA A 12 -6.56 24.39 14.42
C ALA A 12 -6.33 24.91 15.86
N ARG A 13 -6.95 24.30 16.87
CA ARG A 13 -6.80 24.65 18.29
C ARG A 13 -5.93 23.67 19.05
N VAL A 14 -5.46 22.59 18.40
CA VAL A 14 -4.55 21.63 19.03
C VAL A 14 -3.18 22.30 19.17
N GLU A 15 -2.71 22.46 20.40
CA GLU A 15 -1.42 23.08 20.71
C GLU A 15 -0.25 22.11 20.54
N ASP A 16 -0.52 20.81 20.53
CA ASP A 16 0.48 19.76 20.32
C ASP A 16 0.74 19.54 18.82
N ASP A 17 1.93 19.95 18.36
CA ASP A 17 2.33 19.84 16.96
C ASP A 17 2.41 18.38 16.47
N ALA A 18 2.77 17.45 17.35
CA ALA A 18 2.82 16.02 17.01
C ALA A 18 1.42 15.47 16.76
N LEU A 19 0.48 15.75 17.65
CA LEU A 19 -0.92 15.35 17.50
C LEU A 19 -1.57 16.00 16.26
N ARG A 20 -1.23 17.26 15.97
CA ARG A 20 -1.68 17.96 14.77
C ARG A 20 -1.17 17.29 13.50
N ALA A 21 0.10 16.88 13.48
CA ALA A 21 0.70 16.17 12.34
C ALA A 21 0.04 14.80 12.12
N GLU A 22 -0.23 14.03 13.18
CA GLU A 22 -0.92 12.74 13.10
C GLU A 22 -2.34 12.89 12.54
N LEU A 23 -3.09 13.87 13.02
CA LEU A 23 -4.44 14.13 12.56
C LEU A 23 -4.48 14.63 11.11
N SER A 24 -3.49 15.43 10.70
CA SER A 24 -3.35 15.85 9.30
C SER A 24 -3.05 14.67 8.37
N ALA A 25 -2.18 13.75 8.79
CA ALA A 25 -1.88 12.53 8.02
C ALA A 25 -3.13 11.65 7.84
N LEU A 26 -3.99 11.53 8.85
CA LEU A 26 -5.26 10.80 8.76
C LEU A 26 -6.26 11.48 7.80
N ASP A 27 -6.27 12.82 7.74
CA ASP A 27 -7.08 13.55 6.76
C ASP A 27 -6.60 13.29 5.32
N GLU A 28 -5.29 13.27 5.10
CA GLU A 28 -4.70 12.94 3.78
C GLU A 28 -5.07 11.52 3.35
N VAL A 29 -5.00 10.55 4.25
CA VAL A 29 -5.41 9.16 4.00
C VAL A 29 -6.90 9.08 3.64
N ARG A 30 -7.74 9.86 4.33
CA ARG A 30 -9.17 9.90 4.05
C ARG A 30 -9.49 10.52 2.70
N ASP A 31 -8.73 11.53 2.28
CA ASP A 31 -8.96 12.25 1.03
C ASP A 31 -8.27 11.60 -0.18
N ALA A 32 -7.33 10.68 0.03
CA ALA A 32 -6.62 9.96 -1.02
C ALA A 32 -7.54 9.08 -1.88
N ASP A 33 -7.29 9.04 -3.17
CA ASP A 33 -7.99 8.17 -4.13
C ASP A 33 -7.42 6.74 -4.16
N ILE A 34 -6.13 6.58 -3.84
CA ILE A 34 -5.40 5.31 -3.80
C ILE A 34 -4.59 5.27 -2.52
N LEU A 35 -4.59 4.13 -1.86
CA LEU A 35 -3.75 3.87 -0.69
C LEU A 35 -2.60 2.93 -1.06
N VAL A 36 -1.39 3.32 -0.69
CA VAL A 36 -0.19 2.48 -0.81
C VAL A 36 0.29 2.15 0.60
N HIS A 37 0.01 0.93 1.05
CA HIS A 37 0.44 0.48 2.37
C HIS A 37 1.80 -0.20 2.26
N VAL A 38 2.84 0.47 2.70
CA VAL A 38 4.22 -0.03 2.66
C VAL A 38 4.57 -0.68 3.99
N VAL A 39 5.05 -1.92 3.93
CA VAL A 39 5.38 -2.75 5.10
C VAL A 39 6.82 -3.25 5.01
N ASP A 40 7.54 -3.25 6.11
CA ASP A 40 8.86 -3.87 6.23
C ASP A 40 8.71 -5.36 6.49
N ILE A 41 8.89 -6.20 5.44
CA ILE A 41 8.74 -7.67 5.56
C ILE A 41 9.84 -8.31 6.41
N SER A 42 10.97 -7.64 6.61
CA SER A 42 12.06 -8.11 7.46
C SER A 42 11.74 -7.98 8.95
N HIS A 43 10.72 -7.19 9.31
CA HIS A 43 10.31 -7.01 10.70
C HIS A 43 9.49 -8.23 11.18
N PRO A 44 9.80 -8.84 12.33
CA PRO A 44 9.12 -10.06 12.79
C PRO A 44 7.62 -9.90 13.05
N GLN A 45 7.17 -8.68 13.36
CA GLN A 45 5.76 -8.36 13.67
C GLN A 45 5.05 -7.64 12.50
N PHE A 46 5.50 -7.79 11.26
CA PHE A 46 4.91 -7.06 10.14
C PHE A 46 3.41 -7.37 9.95
N GLU A 47 2.98 -8.59 10.24
CA GLU A 47 1.57 -9.00 10.12
C GLU A 47 0.68 -8.27 11.12
N GLU A 48 1.15 -8.13 12.38
CA GLU A 48 0.45 -7.35 13.40
C GLU A 48 0.36 -5.87 13.00
N GLN A 49 1.43 -5.32 12.41
CA GLN A 49 1.42 -3.95 11.89
C GLN A 49 0.38 -3.76 10.78
N ILE A 50 0.25 -4.73 9.86
CA ILE A 50 -0.78 -4.71 8.81
C ILE A 50 -2.18 -4.70 9.45
N GLU A 51 -2.43 -5.53 10.46
CA GLU A 51 -3.73 -5.59 11.13
C GLU A 51 -4.08 -4.29 11.85
N VAL A 52 -3.11 -3.66 12.53
CA VAL A 52 -3.30 -2.36 13.18
C VAL A 52 -3.67 -1.29 12.17
N VAL A 53 -2.91 -1.19 11.06
CA VAL A 53 -3.19 -0.21 10.00
C VAL A 53 -4.56 -0.47 9.37
N ASN A 54 -4.91 -1.71 9.06
CA ASN A 54 -6.21 -2.04 8.48
C ASN A 54 -7.36 -1.63 9.41
N ARG A 55 -7.22 -1.83 10.73
CA ARG A 55 -8.20 -1.38 11.72
C ARG A 55 -8.34 0.13 11.72
N THR A 56 -7.21 0.85 11.76
CA THR A 56 -7.20 2.32 11.69
C THR A 56 -7.85 2.84 10.42
N LEU A 57 -7.56 2.22 9.26
CA LEU A 57 -8.17 2.60 8.00
C LEU A 57 -9.69 2.40 7.99
N GLN A 58 -10.18 1.33 8.62
CA GLN A 58 -11.63 1.10 8.77
C GLN A 58 -12.33 2.17 9.61
N GLU A 59 -11.63 2.73 10.60
CA GLU A 59 -12.16 3.80 11.45
C GLU A 59 -12.11 5.17 10.77
N VAL A 60 -11.06 5.44 9.99
CA VAL A 60 -10.80 6.74 9.36
C VAL A 60 -11.49 6.89 8.00
N CYS A 61 -11.50 5.83 7.19
CA CYS A 61 -12.10 5.86 5.86
C CYS A 61 -13.59 5.55 5.94
N GLU A 62 -14.43 6.53 5.62
CA GLU A 62 -15.89 6.36 5.51
C GLU A 62 -16.28 5.39 4.37
N SER A 63 -15.46 5.30 3.33
CA SER A 63 -15.64 4.39 2.20
C SER A 63 -14.76 3.17 2.37
N LYS A 64 -15.38 1.98 2.41
CA LYS A 64 -14.69 0.69 2.48
C LYS A 64 -14.06 0.26 1.15
N ASP A 65 -14.31 1.01 0.07
CA ASP A 65 -13.98 0.60 -1.31
C ASP A 65 -12.80 1.37 -1.90
N LYS A 66 -11.92 1.95 -1.05
CA LYS A 66 -10.71 2.60 -1.57
C LYS A 66 -9.75 1.58 -2.15
N PRO A 67 -9.30 1.77 -3.40
CA PRO A 67 -8.25 0.97 -3.97
C PRO A 67 -6.99 1.04 -3.11
N MET A 68 -6.48 -0.12 -2.70
CA MET A 68 -5.27 -0.21 -1.89
C MET A 68 -4.34 -1.28 -2.47
N ILE A 69 -3.06 -0.98 -2.51
CA ILE A 69 -1.99 -1.93 -2.80
C ILE A 69 -1.09 -2.10 -1.58
N LEU A 70 -0.85 -3.36 -1.19
CA LEU A 70 0.06 -3.70 -0.11
C LEU A 70 1.47 -3.94 -0.67
N VAL A 71 2.45 -3.18 -0.21
CA VAL A 71 3.83 -3.23 -0.69
C VAL A 71 4.73 -3.79 0.40
N PHE A 72 5.20 -5.02 0.23
CA PHE A 72 6.19 -5.63 1.09
C PHE A 72 7.58 -5.20 0.65
N ASN A 73 8.17 -4.27 1.39
CA ASN A 73 9.51 -3.75 1.13
C ASN A 73 10.57 -4.50 1.94
N LYS A 74 11.83 -4.35 1.53
CA LYS A 74 13.03 -4.95 2.13
C LYS A 74 13.10 -6.47 1.99
N VAL A 75 12.67 -7.01 0.85
CA VAL A 75 12.83 -8.46 0.57
C VAL A 75 14.30 -8.90 0.58
N ASP A 76 15.23 -7.98 0.33
CA ASP A 76 16.68 -8.17 0.43
C ASP A 76 17.18 -8.42 1.86
N ALA A 77 16.46 -7.91 2.85
CA ALA A 77 16.78 -8.07 4.27
C ALA A 77 15.95 -9.16 4.96
N PHE A 78 15.06 -9.83 4.22
CA PHE A 78 14.24 -10.91 4.78
C PHE A 78 15.09 -12.14 5.10
N THR A 79 14.95 -12.67 6.31
CA THR A 79 15.62 -13.87 6.76
C THR A 79 14.61 -14.87 7.33
N TYR A 80 14.90 -16.15 7.19
CA TYR A 80 14.12 -17.20 7.80
C TYR A 80 15.03 -18.30 8.38
N VAL A 81 14.54 -19.04 9.36
CA VAL A 81 15.26 -20.16 9.99
C VAL A 81 14.80 -21.46 9.32
N LYS A 82 15.71 -22.09 8.57
CA LYS A 82 15.41 -23.39 7.98
C LYS A 82 15.28 -24.41 9.10
N LYS A 83 14.15 -25.12 9.12
CA LYS A 83 13.90 -26.19 10.05
C LYS A 83 14.51 -27.49 9.54
N ASP A 84 15.09 -28.29 10.42
CA ASP A 84 15.62 -29.62 10.08
C ASP A 84 14.46 -30.59 9.78
N ASP A 85 14.69 -31.50 8.84
CA ASP A 85 13.66 -32.44 8.38
C ASP A 85 13.19 -33.40 9.50
N ASP A 86 14.05 -33.65 10.51
CA ASP A 86 13.77 -34.49 11.67
C ASP A 86 13.09 -33.74 12.84
N ASP A 87 12.92 -32.43 12.74
CA ASP A 87 12.29 -31.63 13.78
C ASP A 87 10.75 -31.64 13.65
N LEU A 88 10.11 -32.45 14.52
CA LEU A 88 8.65 -32.64 14.55
C LEU A 88 7.88 -31.49 15.25
N THR A 89 8.54 -30.46 15.76
CA THR A 89 7.85 -29.34 16.39
C THR A 89 7.03 -28.56 15.32
N PRO A 90 5.95 -27.86 15.68
CA PRO A 90 5.20 -27.05 14.73
C PRO A 90 6.09 -25.99 14.04
N ARG A 91 5.89 -25.80 12.75
CA ARG A 91 6.56 -24.70 12.03
C ARG A 91 6.06 -23.37 12.57
N LEU A 92 7.00 -22.53 13.00
CA LEU A 92 6.74 -21.16 13.38
C LEU A 92 6.85 -20.25 12.14
N ARG A 93 6.39 -19.01 12.26
CA ARG A 93 6.47 -18.02 11.19
C ARG A 93 7.91 -17.80 10.71
N GLU A 94 8.87 -17.79 11.62
CA GLU A 94 10.31 -17.65 11.31
C GLU A 94 10.86 -18.80 10.44
N ASN A 95 10.13 -19.92 10.33
CA ASN A 95 10.51 -21.06 9.49
C ASN A 95 9.90 -20.99 8.07
N ILE A 96 9.15 -19.94 7.74
CA ILE A 96 8.49 -19.79 6.43
C ILE A 96 9.44 -19.09 5.46
N PRO A 97 9.85 -19.73 4.35
CA PRO A 97 10.66 -19.08 3.33
C PRO A 97 9.89 -17.99 2.60
N LEU A 98 10.63 -17.02 2.03
CA LEU A 98 10.04 -15.87 1.33
C LEU A 98 9.06 -16.30 0.23
N GLU A 99 9.36 -17.32 -0.54
CA GLU A 99 8.52 -17.77 -1.65
C GLU A 99 7.16 -18.33 -1.19
N GLU A 100 7.13 -19.07 -0.09
CA GLU A 100 5.90 -19.57 0.53
C GLU A 100 5.07 -18.41 1.10
N LEU A 101 5.75 -17.44 1.71
CA LEU A 101 5.12 -16.23 2.22
C LEU A 101 4.50 -15.39 1.10
N LYS A 102 5.21 -15.22 -0.02
CA LYS A 102 4.69 -14.54 -1.23
C LYS A 102 3.41 -15.21 -1.74
N GLN A 103 3.44 -16.54 -1.91
CA GLN A 103 2.26 -17.28 -2.40
C GLN A 103 1.06 -17.11 -1.47
N THR A 104 1.28 -17.18 -0.15
CA THR A 104 0.23 -17.01 0.85
C THR A 104 -0.41 -15.61 0.78
N TRP A 105 0.41 -14.57 0.70
CA TRP A 105 -0.08 -13.19 0.66
C TRP A 105 -0.71 -12.84 -0.69
N MET A 106 -0.16 -13.29 -1.81
CA MET A 106 -0.76 -13.11 -3.13
C MET A 106 -2.15 -13.74 -3.21
N ALA A 107 -2.32 -14.97 -2.70
CA ALA A 107 -3.63 -15.61 -2.62
C ALA A 107 -4.60 -14.87 -1.69
N LYS A 108 -4.13 -14.39 -0.53
CA LYS A 108 -4.94 -13.64 0.45
C LYS A 108 -5.41 -12.28 -0.07
N MET A 109 -4.58 -11.61 -0.86
CA MET A 109 -4.83 -10.24 -1.34
C MET A 109 -5.37 -10.18 -2.78
N ASN A 110 -5.68 -11.34 -3.40
CA ASN A 110 -6.08 -11.41 -4.81
C ASN A 110 -5.13 -10.61 -5.72
N ASP A 111 -3.83 -10.83 -5.57
CA ASP A 111 -2.75 -10.15 -6.28
C ASP A 111 -2.64 -8.62 -6.03
N ASN A 112 -3.41 -8.05 -5.11
CA ASN A 112 -3.28 -6.64 -4.71
C ASN A 112 -2.10 -6.41 -3.75
N CYS A 113 -1.03 -7.17 -3.90
CA CYS A 113 0.22 -6.97 -3.18
C CYS A 113 1.42 -7.12 -4.10
N ILE A 114 2.55 -6.53 -3.70
CA ILE A 114 3.82 -6.61 -4.41
C ILE A 114 4.98 -6.69 -3.42
N PHE A 115 6.01 -7.46 -3.79
CA PHE A 115 7.21 -7.67 -2.99
C PHE A 115 8.39 -6.97 -3.65
N ILE A 116 8.97 -5.98 -2.97
CA ILE A 116 10.01 -5.12 -3.51
C ILE A 116 11.24 -5.04 -2.60
N SER A 117 12.35 -4.61 -3.17
CA SER A 117 13.43 -3.96 -2.44
C SER A 117 13.68 -2.58 -3.05
N ALA A 118 13.37 -1.55 -2.29
CA ALA A 118 13.66 -0.17 -2.70
C ALA A 118 15.19 0.07 -2.80
N ARG A 119 15.96 -0.59 -1.93
CA ARG A 119 17.42 -0.51 -1.90
C ARG A 119 18.04 -1.14 -3.14
N GLU A 120 17.67 -2.37 -3.45
CA GLU A 120 18.23 -3.15 -4.57
C GLU A 120 17.44 -2.96 -5.87
N ARG A 121 16.43 -2.07 -5.87
CA ARG A 121 15.54 -1.78 -7.00
C ARG A 121 14.78 -2.99 -7.56
N ILE A 122 14.52 -4.00 -6.72
CA ILE A 122 13.76 -5.18 -7.11
C ILE A 122 12.27 -4.80 -7.24
N ASN A 123 11.65 -5.15 -8.37
CA ASN A 123 10.22 -4.95 -8.69
C ASN A 123 9.71 -3.50 -8.60
N ILE A 124 10.59 -2.50 -8.64
CA ILE A 124 10.21 -1.09 -8.57
C ILE A 124 9.45 -0.66 -9.83
N ASP A 125 9.86 -1.13 -11.01
CA ASP A 125 9.17 -0.76 -12.26
C ASP A 125 7.80 -1.45 -12.37
N GLU A 126 7.65 -2.65 -11.83
CA GLU A 126 6.35 -3.30 -11.69
C GLU A 126 5.43 -2.50 -10.75
N LEU A 127 5.92 -2.05 -9.59
CA LEU A 127 5.16 -1.19 -8.68
C LEU A 127 4.69 0.09 -9.37
N LYS A 128 5.57 0.77 -10.11
CA LYS A 128 5.20 1.97 -10.88
C LYS A 128 4.11 1.69 -11.90
N SER A 129 4.24 0.59 -12.65
CA SER A 129 3.25 0.20 -13.66
C SER A 129 1.88 -0.07 -13.03
N ARG A 130 1.84 -0.80 -11.90
CA ARG A 130 0.59 -1.06 -11.18
C ARG A 130 -0.06 0.21 -10.66
N LEU A 131 0.71 1.12 -10.06
CA LEU A 131 0.21 2.41 -9.57
C LEU A 131 -0.31 3.28 -10.72
N TYR A 132 0.39 3.28 -11.86
CA TYR A 132 -0.06 3.99 -13.04
C TYR A 132 -1.41 3.47 -13.57
N GLU A 133 -1.58 2.15 -13.68
CA GLU A 133 -2.85 1.56 -14.13
C GLU A 133 -3.99 1.85 -13.13
N MET A 134 -3.73 1.76 -11.82
CA MET A 134 -4.73 2.12 -10.81
C MET A 134 -5.16 3.60 -10.93
N ALA A 135 -4.19 4.50 -11.09
CA ALA A 135 -4.47 5.93 -11.27
C ALA A 135 -5.24 6.20 -12.57
N LYS A 136 -4.87 5.54 -13.65
CA LYS A 136 -5.54 5.61 -14.96
C LYS A 136 -7.00 5.17 -14.87
N GLU A 137 -7.27 4.03 -14.23
CA GLU A 137 -8.64 3.54 -14.04
C GLU A 137 -9.52 4.53 -13.28
N ILE A 138 -9.00 5.12 -12.21
CA ILE A 138 -9.74 6.10 -11.41
C ILE A 138 -9.98 7.36 -12.24
N HIS A 139 -8.96 7.83 -12.96
CA HIS A 139 -9.08 9.00 -13.83
C HIS A 139 -10.14 8.79 -14.93
N MET A 140 -10.11 7.64 -15.60
CA MET A 140 -11.09 7.31 -16.64
C MET A 140 -12.52 7.22 -16.10
N LYS A 141 -12.70 6.68 -14.88
CA LYS A 141 -14.01 6.64 -14.22
C LYS A 141 -14.51 8.05 -13.86
N ARG A 142 -13.62 8.94 -13.43
CA ARG A 142 -13.94 10.31 -13.01
C ARG A 142 -14.16 11.24 -14.22
N PHE A 143 -13.40 11.04 -15.29
CA PHE A 143 -13.39 11.87 -16.50
C PHE A 143 -13.53 11.01 -17.78
N PRO A 144 -14.71 10.41 -18.02
CA PRO A 144 -14.90 9.42 -19.09
C PRO A 144 -14.73 9.99 -20.51
N TYR A 145 -14.67 11.32 -20.66
CA TYR A 145 -14.50 12.01 -21.95
C TYR A 145 -13.11 12.62 -22.12
N ASN A 146 -12.18 12.39 -21.18
CA ASN A 146 -10.83 12.95 -21.22
C ASN A 146 -9.78 11.84 -21.20
N ASP A 147 -9.59 11.19 -22.33
CA ASP A 147 -8.58 10.15 -22.58
C ASP A 147 -7.23 10.72 -23.05
N PHE A 148 -7.17 12.03 -23.30
CA PHE A 148 -5.99 12.73 -23.83
C PHE A 148 -4.70 12.46 -23.02
N LEU A 149 -4.78 12.35 -21.69
CA LEU A 149 -3.63 12.12 -20.82
C LEU A 149 -3.02 10.71 -20.95
N PHE A 150 -3.74 9.77 -21.58
CA PHE A 150 -3.33 8.37 -21.71
C PHE A 150 -3.17 7.94 -23.18
N GLN A 151 -3.26 8.87 -24.11
CA GLN A 151 -2.95 8.60 -25.52
C GLN A 151 -1.45 8.31 -25.62
N LYS A 152 -1.12 7.12 -26.08
CA LYS A 152 0.23 6.84 -26.56
C LYS A 152 0.37 7.54 -27.90
N TYR A 153 1.15 8.60 -27.95
CA TYR A 153 1.65 9.13 -29.21
C TYR A 153 2.67 8.12 -29.73
N ASP A 154 2.36 7.40 -30.78
CA ASP A 154 3.37 6.62 -31.49
C ASP A 154 4.39 7.61 -32.06
N GLU A 155 5.69 7.29 -31.94
CA GLU A 155 6.78 8.18 -32.38
C GLU A 155 6.67 8.54 -33.88
N GLU A 156 5.86 7.82 -34.64
CA GLU A 156 5.56 8.08 -36.06
C GLU A 156 4.67 9.32 -36.29
N ASP A 157 3.85 9.71 -35.31
CA ASP A 157 2.97 10.88 -35.41
C ASP A 157 3.69 12.22 -35.16
N LEU A 158 4.93 12.17 -34.63
CA LEU A 158 5.75 13.35 -34.38
C LEU A 158 6.66 13.75 -35.54
N MET A 159 6.68 12.98 -36.65
CA MET A 159 7.50 13.24 -37.83
C MET A 159 6.75 13.72 -39.08
N GLN A 160 5.49 14.21 -38.90
CA GLN A 160 4.76 14.84 -40.02
C GLN A 160 4.68 16.36 -39.84
#